data_780cdccc9a6d3e746952cf5d93534713
#
_entry.id   780cdccc9a6d3e746952cf5d93534713
#
_cell.length_a   1.000
_cell.length_b   1.000
_cell.length_c   1.000
_cell.angle_alpha   90.00
_cell.angle_beta   90.00
_cell.angle_gamma   90.00
#
_symmetry.space_group_name_H-M   'P 1'
#
loop_
_entity.id
_entity.type
_entity.pdbx_description
1 polymer ?
#
loop_
_entity_poly.entity_id
_entity_poly.type
_entity_poly.pdbx_seq_one_letter_code
_entity_poly.pdbx_strand_id
1 'polypeptide(L)'
;MLLLRHCQLSSQDLITCERALLRFVSGRSKPVNLDFNVWDYTVPEIYGYILGMFVKLELVECLGVTQDELLDFIIDVDRGYLATFYHSFYHAADVTSVLYHMLQDMQASQYLSKPDMAALLLAGLCHDVGHPGLNNLFQVNAKTDLYKKYGEESVLEKYSCSLAMDLVTKHTLFRNISRSPTAILPEGDHATECGMRESMVKAILATDMSFHYDMLNGLNNLIEATSPPMSSSGSEADSESESESENEVQPRKPALALTAARPSLQFTGADEKPRQFKTKTVSMASPLSTSTGPLPPSPTEEQQNGSGHRKRSSSCGSSSSSGSSSSGSSSLRRSLDGYTAHDLTPEQRQSLCNCLLHAADVSNAVKPWTICKRWSDLVVQEFFRQGDIEKTQNLPVSPNMDRDQHNQPQISLGFSDFVVQPYFEAFVELLPDASPLITTLVDNRVHWVELQKSNQQFGYDPYLAVDPLEEPSLSRRPSSPLLSNLSPGRRVSGNGRWCFDTG
;
A
#
# COMPACT_ATOMS: atom_id res chain seq x y z
N MET A 1 -4.66 0.07 33.06
CA MET A 1 -5.69 1.13 33.05
C MET A 1 -5.14 2.34 32.35
N LEU A 2 -5.55 2.60 31.10
CA LEU A 2 -5.16 3.78 30.32
C LEU A 2 -5.70 5.08 30.94
N LEU A 3 -6.73 4.97 31.76
CA LEU A 3 -7.55 6.05 32.28
C LEU A 3 -6.87 7.02 33.26
N LEU A 4 -5.73 6.69 33.82
CA LEU A 4 -5.25 7.43 34.98
C LEU A 4 -4.23 8.55 34.69
N ARG A 5 -3.76 8.66 33.44
CA ARG A 5 -2.70 9.64 33.10
C ARG A 5 -3.02 10.51 31.88
N HIS A 6 -4.14 10.27 31.21
CA HIS A 6 -4.48 10.93 29.96
C HIS A 6 -5.25 12.22 30.18
N CYS A 7 -4.70 13.36 29.79
CA CYS A 7 -5.36 14.67 29.84
C CYS A 7 -5.86 15.18 28.47
N GLN A 8 -5.63 14.43 27.39
CA GLN A 8 -5.87 14.90 26.02
C GLN A 8 -7.20 14.42 25.44
N LEU A 9 -7.75 13.33 25.95
CA LEU A 9 -9.05 12.80 25.57
C LEU A 9 -10.10 13.07 26.65
N SER A 10 -11.36 13.17 26.25
CA SER A 10 -12.45 13.15 27.21
C SER A 10 -12.49 11.80 27.93
N SER A 11 -13.05 11.74 29.14
CA SER A 11 -13.20 10.47 29.86
C SER A 11 -14.02 9.45 29.05
N GLN A 12 -15.00 9.91 28.27
CA GLN A 12 -15.83 9.05 27.43
C GLN A 12 -15.03 8.48 26.25
N ASP A 13 -14.23 9.29 25.57
CA ASP A 13 -13.39 8.86 24.47
C ASP A 13 -12.32 7.86 24.93
N LEU A 14 -11.76 8.11 26.12
CA LEU A 14 -10.77 7.21 26.71
C LEU A 14 -11.39 5.84 27.07
N ILE A 15 -12.63 5.81 27.62
CA ILE A 15 -13.36 4.57 27.86
C ILE A 15 -13.65 3.83 26.52
N THR A 16 -13.98 4.57 25.48
CA THR A 16 -14.25 4.02 24.15
C THR A 16 -13.00 3.41 23.55
N CYS A 17 -11.85 4.11 23.63
CA CYS A 17 -10.53 3.62 23.21
C CYS A 17 -10.13 2.35 23.98
N GLU A 18 -10.21 2.37 25.31
CA GLU A 18 -9.83 1.22 26.16
C GLU A 18 -10.74 0.01 25.88
N ARG A 19 -12.04 0.23 25.63
CA ARG A 19 -12.97 -0.84 25.28
C ARG A 19 -12.64 -1.47 23.94
N ALA A 20 -12.29 -0.67 22.92
CA ALA A 20 -11.86 -1.14 21.61
C ALA A 20 -10.58 -1.96 21.73
N LEU A 21 -9.58 -1.42 22.43
CA LEU A 21 -8.32 -2.12 22.73
C LEU A 21 -8.55 -3.48 23.38
N LEU A 22 -9.31 -3.53 24.48
CA LEU A 22 -9.54 -4.77 25.23
C LEU A 22 -10.31 -5.82 24.39
N ARG A 23 -11.29 -5.39 23.60
CA ARG A 23 -12.02 -6.29 22.67
C ARG A 23 -11.10 -6.86 21.61
N PHE A 24 -10.26 -6.01 21.01
CA PHE A 24 -9.34 -6.42 19.97
C PHE A 24 -8.27 -7.39 20.50
N VAL A 25 -7.59 -7.05 21.59
CA VAL A 25 -6.55 -7.89 22.19
C VAL A 25 -7.12 -9.24 22.68
N SER A 26 -8.36 -9.26 23.21
CA SER A 26 -9.01 -10.50 23.66
C SER A 26 -9.66 -11.33 22.53
N GLY A 27 -9.55 -10.90 21.26
CA GLY A 27 -10.15 -11.58 20.11
C GLY A 27 -11.69 -11.49 20.05
N ARG A 28 -12.31 -10.52 20.74
CA ARG A 28 -13.76 -10.30 20.78
C ARG A 28 -14.26 -9.24 19.80
N SER A 29 -13.35 -8.64 19.01
CA SER A 29 -13.69 -7.73 17.92
C SER A 29 -13.75 -8.48 16.59
N LYS A 30 -14.24 -7.80 15.53
CA LYS A 30 -14.00 -8.27 14.17
C LYS A 30 -12.48 -8.34 13.93
N PRO A 31 -11.99 -9.29 13.11
CA PRO A 31 -10.59 -9.33 12.73
C PRO A 31 -10.20 -8.06 11.97
N VAL A 32 -8.96 -7.66 12.09
CA VAL A 32 -8.37 -6.61 11.27
C VAL A 32 -7.74 -7.30 10.06
N ASN A 33 -8.47 -7.32 8.97
CA ASN A 33 -8.10 -7.90 7.68
C ASN A 33 -8.47 -6.91 6.56
N LEU A 34 -8.54 -7.34 5.31
CA LEU A 34 -8.90 -6.50 4.17
C LEU A 34 -10.34 -5.92 4.25
N ASP A 35 -11.24 -6.59 4.98
CA ASP A 35 -12.60 -6.10 5.22
C ASP A 35 -12.67 -5.03 6.32
N PHE A 36 -11.54 -4.74 6.98
CA PHE A 36 -11.50 -3.71 8.00
C PHE A 36 -11.77 -2.34 7.37
N ASN A 37 -12.90 -1.74 7.76
CA ASN A 37 -13.35 -0.47 7.24
C ASN A 37 -13.22 0.59 8.33
N VAL A 38 -12.25 1.48 8.18
CA VAL A 38 -11.94 2.52 9.18
C VAL A 38 -13.11 3.45 9.48
N TRP A 39 -14.04 3.61 8.52
CA TRP A 39 -15.22 4.47 8.72
C TRP A 39 -16.33 3.84 9.55
N ASP A 40 -16.26 2.56 9.87
CA ASP A 40 -17.19 1.89 10.79
C ASP A 40 -16.90 2.25 12.26
N TYR A 41 -15.79 2.96 12.52
CA TYR A 41 -15.28 3.23 13.86
C TYR A 41 -15.13 4.72 14.12
N THR A 42 -15.35 5.12 15.36
CA THR A 42 -14.99 6.46 15.84
C THR A 42 -13.48 6.58 16.02
N VAL A 43 -12.96 7.79 15.97
CA VAL A 43 -11.51 8.04 16.14
C VAL A 43 -10.95 7.45 17.44
N PRO A 44 -11.61 7.55 18.60
CA PRO A 44 -11.16 6.87 19.82
C PRO A 44 -11.11 5.34 19.71
N GLU A 45 -12.02 4.72 18.96
CA GLU A 45 -11.96 3.29 18.68
C GLU A 45 -10.77 2.94 17.79
N ILE A 46 -10.49 3.75 16.76
CA ILE A 46 -9.31 3.60 15.89
C ILE A 46 -8.02 3.65 16.71
N TYR A 47 -7.89 4.60 17.65
CA TYR A 47 -6.75 4.62 18.58
C TYR A 47 -6.62 3.31 19.34
N GLY A 48 -7.74 2.76 19.83
CA GLY A 48 -7.76 1.49 20.54
C GLY A 48 -7.32 0.32 19.66
N TYR A 49 -7.72 0.29 18.38
CA TYR A 49 -7.28 -0.72 17.42
C TYR A 49 -5.79 -0.59 17.11
N ILE A 50 -5.30 0.61 16.79
CA ILE A 50 -3.87 0.84 16.49
C ILE A 50 -3.01 0.43 17.70
N LEU A 51 -3.34 0.91 18.89
CA LEU A 51 -2.63 0.52 20.11
C LEU A 51 -2.67 -1.01 20.32
N GLY A 52 -3.82 -1.63 20.04
CA GLY A 52 -4.00 -3.07 20.12
C GLY A 52 -3.13 -3.86 19.15
N MET A 53 -2.86 -3.33 17.95
CA MET A 53 -1.94 -3.93 16.97
C MET A 53 -0.52 -3.98 17.54
N PHE A 54 -0.04 -2.88 18.11
CA PHE A 54 1.27 -2.85 18.78
C PHE A 54 1.34 -3.79 19.98
N VAL A 55 0.26 -3.91 20.77
CA VAL A 55 0.20 -4.85 21.91
C VAL A 55 0.25 -6.30 21.43
N LYS A 56 -0.53 -6.68 20.41
CA LYS A 56 -0.57 -8.05 19.91
C LYS A 56 0.75 -8.51 19.28
N LEU A 57 1.47 -7.60 18.64
CA LEU A 57 2.79 -7.86 18.07
C LEU A 57 3.93 -7.71 19.10
N GLU A 58 3.59 -7.42 20.37
CA GLU A 58 4.56 -7.22 21.47
C GLU A 58 5.53 -6.04 21.22
N LEU A 59 5.10 -5.05 20.41
CA LEU A 59 5.94 -3.92 20.02
C LEU A 59 5.99 -2.83 21.09
N VAL A 60 5.00 -2.75 21.97
CA VAL A 60 5.03 -1.85 23.15
C VAL A 60 6.20 -2.20 24.07
N GLU A 61 6.42 -3.49 24.30
CA GLU A 61 7.55 -4.00 25.09
C GLU A 61 8.88 -3.78 24.35
N CYS A 62 8.89 -4.01 23.01
CA CYS A 62 10.06 -3.77 22.18
C CYS A 62 10.51 -2.30 22.26
N LEU A 63 9.60 -1.36 22.15
CA LEU A 63 9.88 0.08 22.27
C LEU A 63 10.28 0.48 23.70
N GLY A 64 9.99 -0.33 24.71
CA GLY A 64 10.23 -0.04 26.11
C GLY A 64 9.44 1.16 26.61
N VAL A 65 8.22 1.34 26.12
CA VAL A 65 7.27 2.38 26.50
C VAL A 65 6.03 1.78 27.15
N THR A 66 5.21 2.60 27.77
CA THR A 66 3.91 2.17 28.30
C THR A 66 2.81 2.37 27.25
N GLN A 67 1.66 1.70 27.44
CA GLN A 67 0.53 1.84 26.50
C GLN A 67 -0.03 3.26 26.45
N ASP A 68 -0.01 3.97 27.58
CA ASP A 68 -0.43 5.37 27.67
C ASP A 68 0.53 6.31 26.94
N GLU A 69 1.84 6.08 27.02
CA GLU A 69 2.84 6.84 26.26
C GLU A 69 2.69 6.64 24.74
N LEU A 70 2.45 5.39 24.31
CA LEU A 70 2.21 5.12 22.89
C LEU A 70 0.87 5.70 22.42
N LEU A 71 -0.17 5.68 23.28
CA LEU A 71 -1.45 6.33 22.97
C LEU A 71 -1.28 7.85 22.82
N ASP A 72 -0.50 8.51 23.68
CA ASP A 72 -0.19 9.94 23.54
C ASP A 72 0.49 10.25 22.21
N PHE A 73 1.40 9.39 21.78
CA PHE A 73 2.04 9.51 20.47
C PHE A 73 1.02 9.37 19.34
N ILE A 74 0.16 8.32 19.35
CA ILE A 74 -0.87 8.09 18.33
C ILE A 74 -1.82 9.29 18.20
N ILE A 75 -2.25 9.87 19.31
CA ILE A 75 -3.13 11.05 19.35
C ILE A 75 -2.43 12.26 18.72
N ASP A 76 -1.15 12.47 19.01
CA ASP A 76 -0.43 13.60 18.44
C ASP A 76 -0.10 13.40 16.96
N VAL A 77 0.07 12.16 16.49
CA VAL A 77 0.16 11.85 15.06
C VAL A 77 -1.16 12.21 14.36
N ASP A 78 -2.32 11.78 14.89
CA ASP A 78 -3.63 12.17 14.33
C ASP A 78 -3.79 13.70 14.24
N ARG A 79 -3.35 14.42 15.26
CA ARG A 79 -3.37 15.90 15.27
C ARG A 79 -2.44 16.54 14.22
N GLY A 80 -1.43 15.80 13.80
CA GLY A 80 -0.51 16.22 12.74
C GLY A 80 -1.10 16.06 11.35
N TYR A 81 -2.13 15.21 11.18
CA TYR A 81 -2.84 15.07 9.91
C TYR A 81 -3.80 16.25 9.67
N LEU A 82 -3.86 16.71 8.43
CA LEU A 82 -4.78 17.76 8.02
C LEU A 82 -6.14 17.18 7.62
N ALA A 83 -7.16 18.03 7.57
CA ALA A 83 -8.51 17.64 7.12
C ALA A 83 -8.57 17.63 5.58
N THR A 84 -7.88 16.69 4.96
CA THR A 84 -7.89 16.41 3.53
C THR A 84 -8.91 15.33 3.19
N PHE A 85 -9.27 15.19 1.91
CA PHE A 85 -10.22 14.15 1.50
C PHE A 85 -9.64 12.76 1.66
N TYR A 86 -8.42 12.53 1.14
CA TYR A 86 -7.78 11.22 1.09
C TYR A 86 -6.61 11.12 2.08
N HIS A 87 -5.57 11.98 1.99
CA HIS A 87 -4.36 11.91 2.81
C HIS A 87 -4.63 12.42 4.24
N SER A 88 -5.47 11.70 4.97
CA SER A 88 -5.95 12.02 6.32
C SER A 88 -5.54 10.94 7.32
N PHE A 89 -5.80 11.15 8.61
CA PHE A 89 -5.56 10.13 9.63
C PHE A 89 -6.29 8.81 9.38
N TYR A 90 -7.47 8.83 8.71
CA TYR A 90 -8.15 7.61 8.33
C TYR A 90 -7.35 6.76 7.33
N HIS A 91 -6.67 7.41 6.38
CA HIS A 91 -5.77 6.72 5.46
C HIS A 91 -4.59 6.11 6.21
N ALA A 92 -3.92 6.84 7.08
CA ALA A 92 -2.84 6.31 7.91
C ALA A 92 -3.27 5.13 8.80
N ALA A 93 -4.47 5.21 9.38
CA ALA A 93 -5.05 4.11 10.16
C ALA A 93 -5.35 2.90 9.30
N ASP A 94 -5.83 3.11 8.07
CA ASP A 94 -6.09 2.06 7.09
C ASP A 94 -4.79 1.36 6.66
N VAL A 95 -3.78 2.12 6.27
CA VAL A 95 -2.43 1.62 5.93
C VAL A 95 -1.84 0.83 7.10
N THR A 96 -1.92 1.34 8.32
CA THR A 96 -1.44 0.63 9.53
C THR A 96 -2.20 -0.68 9.75
N SER A 97 -3.50 -0.70 9.48
CA SER A 97 -4.33 -1.92 9.59
C SER A 97 -3.94 -2.98 8.55
N VAL A 98 -3.63 -2.56 7.33
CA VAL A 98 -3.15 -3.46 6.27
C VAL A 98 -1.77 -4.00 6.58
N LEU A 99 -0.84 -3.16 7.06
CA LEU A 99 0.47 -3.63 7.54
C LEU A 99 0.33 -4.66 8.65
N TYR A 100 -0.56 -4.43 9.63
CA TYR A 100 -0.83 -5.41 10.67
C TYR A 100 -1.34 -6.74 10.09
N HIS A 101 -2.26 -6.70 9.12
CA HIS A 101 -2.77 -7.88 8.43
C HIS A 101 -1.67 -8.61 7.67
N MET A 102 -0.80 -7.89 6.94
CA MET A 102 0.35 -8.48 6.26
C MET A 102 1.31 -9.17 7.23
N LEU A 103 1.56 -8.56 8.39
CA LEU A 103 2.44 -9.13 9.41
C LEU A 103 1.84 -10.39 10.07
N GLN A 104 0.52 -10.38 10.36
CA GLN A 104 -0.13 -11.46 11.10
C GLN A 104 -0.65 -12.58 10.22
N ASP A 105 -1.45 -12.24 9.20
CA ASP A 105 -2.20 -13.23 8.43
C ASP A 105 -1.46 -13.67 7.16
N MET A 106 -0.64 -12.77 6.56
CA MET A 106 0.25 -13.10 5.44
C MET A 106 1.65 -13.49 5.91
N GLN A 107 1.84 -13.65 7.22
CA GLN A 107 3.04 -14.17 7.88
C GLN A 107 4.33 -13.37 7.59
N ALA A 108 4.24 -12.11 7.15
CA ALA A 108 5.43 -11.29 6.91
C ALA A 108 6.27 -11.06 8.18
N SER A 109 5.66 -11.20 9.38
CA SER A 109 6.35 -11.07 10.67
C SER A 109 7.48 -12.09 10.89
N GLN A 110 7.45 -13.25 10.22
CA GLN A 110 8.53 -14.25 10.38
C GLN A 110 9.85 -13.82 9.72
N TYR A 111 9.81 -12.85 8.81
CA TYR A 111 10.98 -12.33 8.08
C TYR A 111 11.52 -11.02 8.66
N LEU A 112 10.91 -10.51 9.71
CA LEU A 112 11.23 -9.24 10.34
C LEU A 112 11.47 -9.40 11.84
N SER A 113 12.42 -8.64 12.38
CA SER A 113 12.60 -8.54 13.82
C SER A 113 11.52 -7.63 14.43
N LYS A 114 11.35 -7.68 15.77
CA LYS A 114 10.43 -6.77 16.47
C LYS A 114 10.78 -5.28 16.24
N PRO A 115 12.06 -4.86 16.28
CA PRO A 115 12.43 -3.51 15.88
C PRO A 115 12.02 -3.13 14.45
N ASP A 116 12.22 -4.03 13.47
CA ASP A 116 11.83 -3.80 12.08
C ASP A 116 10.30 -3.58 11.98
N MET A 117 9.51 -4.46 12.60
CA MET A 117 8.05 -4.33 12.64
C MET A 117 7.58 -3.06 13.36
N ALA A 118 8.26 -2.66 14.45
CA ALA A 118 7.92 -1.44 15.18
C ALA A 118 8.19 -0.20 14.32
N ALA A 119 9.35 -0.13 13.65
CA ALA A 119 9.68 0.96 12.75
C ALA A 119 8.70 1.02 11.56
N LEU A 120 8.32 -0.14 10.99
CA LEU A 120 7.37 -0.25 9.89
C LEU A 120 5.98 0.27 10.25
N LEU A 121 5.40 -0.17 11.37
CA LEU A 121 4.07 0.30 11.79
C LEU A 121 4.08 1.78 12.17
N LEU A 122 5.13 2.28 12.82
CA LEU A 122 5.29 3.70 13.12
C LEU A 122 5.46 4.52 11.83
N ALA A 123 6.19 4.01 10.85
CA ALA A 123 6.32 4.64 9.54
C ALA A 123 4.96 4.69 8.83
N GLY A 124 4.21 3.58 8.80
CA GLY A 124 2.87 3.55 8.20
C GLY A 124 1.89 4.53 8.86
N LEU A 125 1.97 4.69 10.18
CA LEU A 125 1.14 5.65 10.89
C LEU A 125 1.50 7.11 10.59
N CYS A 126 2.77 7.40 10.25
CA CYS A 126 3.30 8.75 10.09
C CYS A 126 3.58 9.15 8.64
N HIS A 127 3.42 8.25 7.64
CA HIS A 127 3.97 8.44 6.30
C HIS A 127 3.46 9.71 5.60
N ASP A 128 2.23 10.11 5.86
CA ASP A 128 1.57 11.28 5.27
C ASP A 128 1.25 12.38 6.30
N VAL A 129 1.87 12.36 7.47
CA VAL A 129 1.59 13.39 8.49
C VAL A 129 1.93 14.78 7.93
N GLY A 130 0.97 15.70 8.02
CA GLY A 130 1.08 17.07 7.50
C GLY A 130 0.79 17.22 6.00
N HIS A 131 0.41 16.14 5.29
CA HIS A 131 0.10 16.19 3.86
C HIS A 131 -1.02 17.19 3.54
N PRO A 132 -0.82 18.17 2.63
CA PRO A 132 -1.77 19.27 2.39
C PRO A 132 -2.90 18.94 1.40
N GLY A 133 -2.96 17.69 0.88
CA GLY A 133 -3.88 17.30 -0.20
C GLY A 133 -3.50 17.89 -1.57
N LEU A 134 -2.23 18.16 -1.79
CA LEU A 134 -1.64 18.71 -3.02
C LEU A 134 -0.30 18.00 -3.24
N ASN A 135 -0.11 17.33 -4.37
CA ASN A 135 1.02 16.43 -4.63
C ASN A 135 2.39 17.13 -4.78
N ASN A 136 3.45 16.34 -4.92
CA ASN A 136 4.83 16.81 -5.11
C ASN A 136 4.95 17.74 -6.33
N LEU A 137 4.30 17.42 -7.46
CA LEU A 137 4.35 18.22 -8.68
C LEU A 137 3.74 19.62 -8.45
N PHE A 138 2.64 19.71 -7.72
CA PHE A 138 2.07 21.00 -7.31
C PHE A 138 3.06 21.80 -6.47
N GLN A 139 3.72 21.17 -5.50
CA GLN A 139 4.69 21.86 -4.63
C GLN A 139 5.81 22.50 -5.45
N VAL A 140 6.31 21.77 -6.46
CA VAL A 140 7.37 22.25 -7.37
C VAL A 140 6.86 23.36 -8.29
N ASN A 141 5.73 23.15 -8.96
CA ASN A 141 5.20 24.10 -9.94
C ASN A 141 4.76 25.43 -9.29
N ALA A 142 4.15 25.36 -8.10
CA ALA A 142 3.73 26.52 -7.34
C ALA A 142 4.87 27.15 -6.51
N LYS A 143 6.04 26.53 -6.47
CA LYS A 143 7.21 26.97 -5.69
C LYS A 143 6.85 27.29 -4.24
N THR A 144 6.14 26.35 -3.61
CA THR A 144 5.65 26.49 -2.24
C THR A 144 6.78 26.63 -1.22
N ASP A 145 6.45 26.90 0.03
CA ASP A 145 7.45 26.93 1.10
C ASP A 145 8.00 25.55 1.42
N LEU A 146 7.22 24.47 1.17
CA LEU A 146 7.70 23.11 1.26
C LEU A 146 8.77 22.83 0.20
N TYR A 147 8.51 23.18 -1.07
CA TYR A 147 9.50 23.09 -2.13
C TYR A 147 10.80 23.87 -1.81
N LYS A 148 10.68 25.10 -1.32
CA LYS A 148 11.86 25.91 -0.95
C LYS A 148 12.69 25.26 0.16
N LYS A 149 12.05 24.51 1.05
CA LYS A 149 12.71 23.86 2.21
C LYS A 149 13.29 22.48 1.86
N TYR A 150 12.58 21.68 1.07
CA TYR A 150 12.91 20.27 0.86
C TYR A 150 13.45 19.95 -0.53
N GLY A 151 13.42 20.89 -1.48
CA GLY A 151 13.91 20.71 -2.85
C GLY A 151 12.83 20.17 -3.79
N GLU A 152 13.26 19.52 -4.88
CA GLU A 152 12.36 19.08 -5.96
C GLU A 152 11.90 17.62 -5.80
N GLU A 153 12.67 16.82 -5.11
CA GLU A 153 12.42 15.36 -4.97
C GLU A 153 11.79 15.06 -3.63
N SER A 154 10.74 14.24 -3.62
CA SER A 154 10.04 13.71 -2.42
C SER A 154 9.74 14.79 -1.40
N VAL A 155 9.20 15.93 -1.86
CA VAL A 155 8.98 17.12 -1.03
C VAL A 155 8.10 16.82 0.17
N LEU A 156 7.01 16.10 -0.08
CA LEU A 156 5.99 15.76 0.92
C LEU A 156 6.48 14.67 1.86
N GLU A 157 7.14 13.66 1.34
CA GLU A 157 7.69 12.55 2.14
C GLU A 157 8.81 13.06 3.06
N LYS A 158 9.68 13.95 2.59
CA LYS A 158 10.68 14.63 3.43
C LYS A 158 10.02 15.50 4.50
N TYR A 159 8.91 16.16 4.17
CA TYR A 159 8.14 16.92 5.14
C TYR A 159 7.51 16.02 6.20
N SER A 160 6.88 14.93 5.79
CA SER A 160 6.31 13.93 6.70
C SER A 160 7.39 13.29 7.58
N CYS A 161 8.57 12.94 7.02
CA CYS A 161 9.73 12.51 7.80
C CYS A 161 10.12 13.52 8.88
N SER A 162 10.18 14.82 8.54
CA SER A 162 10.54 15.86 9.52
C SER A 162 9.54 15.91 10.68
N LEU A 163 8.24 15.90 10.37
CA LEU A 163 7.18 15.90 11.40
C LEU A 163 7.17 14.61 12.22
N ALA A 164 7.33 13.46 11.57
CA ALA A 164 7.42 12.18 12.26
C ALA A 164 8.60 12.14 13.25
N MET A 165 9.77 12.63 12.85
CA MET A 165 10.96 12.69 13.71
C MET A 165 10.79 13.69 14.85
N ASP A 166 10.08 14.80 14.63
CA ASP A 166 9.73 15.76 15.70
C ASP A 166 8.78 15.11 16.73
N LEU A 167 7.77 14.35 16.28
CA LEU A 167 6.86 13.59 17.15
C LEU A 167 7.60 12.50 17.95
N VAL A 168 8.46 11.71 17.29
CA VAL A 168 9.31 10.69 17.95
C VAL A 168 10.19 11.34 19.02
N THR A 169 10.75 12.52 18.75
CA THR A 169 11.58 13.27 19.70
C THR A 169 10.75 13.81 20.85
N LYS A 170 9.59 14.40 20.57
CA LYS A 170 8.66 14.95 21.56
C LYS A 170 8.24 13.90 22.59
N HIS A 171 7.91 12.70 22.11
CA HIS A 171 7.49 11.59 22.97
C HIS A 171 8.65 10.73 23.48
N THR A 172 9.91 11.05 23.09
CA THR A 172 11.10 10.26 23.44
C THR A 172 10.87 8.76 23.21
N LEU A 173 10.23 8.42 22.06
CA LEU A 173 9.63 7.11 21.81
C LEU A 173 10.66 5.97 21.84
N PHE A 174 11.90 6.21 21.44
CA PHE A 174 12.98 5.22 21.38
C PHE A 174 13.97 5.28 22.54
N ARG A 175 13.69 6.06 23.61
CA ARG A 175 14.61 6.26 24.74
C ARG A 175 15.09 4.99 25.42
N ASN A 176 14.29 3.94 25.38
CA ASN A 176 14.56 2.68 26.05
C ASN A 176 14.91 1.54 25.09
N ILE A 177 14.91 1.78 23.76
CA ILE A 177 15.03 0.72 22.75
C ILE A 177 16.30 -0.12 22.94
N SER A 178 17.45 0.48 23.22
CA SER A 178 18.72 -0.20 23.40
C SER A 178 18.81 -1.01 24.72
N ARG A 179 17.81 -0.91 25.58
CA ARG A 179 17.73 -1.62 26.86
C ARG A 179 16.57 -2.62 26.90
N SER A 180 15.70 -2.60 25.89
CA SER A 180 14.56 -3.50 25.83
C SER A 180 15.05 -4.93 25.55
N PRO A 181 14.64 -5.92 26.35
CA PRO A 181 15.08 -7.32 26.16
C PRO A 181 14.56 -7.96 24.88
N THR A 182 13.54 -7.36 24.25
CA THR A 182 12.92 -7.85 23.02
C THR A 182 13.33 -7.04 21.79
N ALA A 183 14.11 -5.98 21.95
CA ALA A 183 14.62 -5.15 20.85
C ALA A 183 15.98 -5.64 20.36
N ILE A 184 16.07 -6.94 20.09
CA ILE A 184 17.26 -7.61 19.59
C ILE A 184 17.11 -7.79 18.09
N LEU A 185 18.12 -7.37 17.36
CA LEU A 185 18.23 -7.58 15.91
C LEU A 185 18.70 -9.03 15.63
N PRO A 186 18.43 -9.58 14.43
CA PRO A 186 18.87 -10.92 14.06
C PRO A 186 20.38 -11.14 14.18
N GLU A 187 21.18 -10.09 14.03
CA GLU A 187 22.65 -10.08 14.17
C GLU A 187 23.10 -10.22 15.63
N GLY A 188 22.19 -10.15 16.61
CA GLY A 188 22.44 -10.30 18.04
C GLY A 188 22.65 -8.98 18.77
N ASP A 189 22.71 -7.87 18.08
CA ASP A 189 22.83 -6.54 18.65
C ASP A 189 21.48 -5.97 19.07
N HIS A 190 21.46 -5.04 20.03
CA HIS A 190 20.28 -4.27 20.36
C HIS A 190 20.02 -3.19 19.32
N ALA A 191 18.73 -3.00 18.98
CA ALA A 191 18.31 -1.87 18.18
C ALA A 191 18.71 -0.55 18.85
N THR A 192 19.07 0.45 18.05
CA THR A 192 19.45 1.78 18.52
C THR A 192 18.40 2.82 18.13
N GLU A 193 18.33 3.93 18.87
CA GLU A 193 17.45 5.05 18.50
C GLU A 193 17.76 5.56 17.08
N CYS A 194 19.05 5.65 16.71
CA CYS A 194 19.46 6.09 15.38
C CYS A 194 18.95 5.12 14.29
N GLY A 195 19.15 3.82 14.49
CA GLY A 195 18.69 2.79 13.54
C GLY A 195 17.18 2.80 13.37
N MET A 196 16.41 2.93 14.46
CA MET A 196 14.94 3.03 14.39
C MET A 196 14.48 4.25 13.58
N ARG A 197 15.09 5.41 13.82
CA ARG A 197 14.79 6.65 13.08
C ARG A 197 15.14 6.50 11.60
N GLU A 198 16.29 5.93 11.30
CA GLU A 198 16.76 5.68 9.93
C GLU A 198 15.82 4.73 9.18
N SER A 199 15.42 3.63 9.81
CA SER A 199 14.47 2.68 9.22
C SER A 199 13.11 3.30 8.94
N MET A 200 12.57 4.09 9.86
CA MET A 200 11.32 4.84 9.64
C MET A 200 11.45 5.82 8.46
N VAL A 201 12.54 6.60 8.41
CA VAL A 201 12.77 7.58 7.34
C VAL A 201 12.87 6.89 5.97
N LYS A 202 13.64 5.79 5.87
CA LYS A 202 13.76 5.00 4.63
C LYS A 202 12.39 4.47 4.17
N ALA A 203 11.59 3.96 5.11
CA ALA A 203 10.26 3.44 4.79
C ALA A 203 9.29 4.56 4.33
N ILE A 204 9.28 5.72 4.98
CA ILE A 204 8.45 6.86 4.59
C ILE A 204 8.87 7.40 3.22
N LEU A 205 10.16 7.58 2.97
CA LEU A 205 10.64 8.05 1.65
C LEU A 205 10.29 7.08 0.52
N ALA A 206 10.17 5.78 0.81
CA ALA A 206 9.80 4.76 -0.18
C ALA A 206 8.32 4.81 -0.60
N THR A 207 7.47 5.61 0.06
CA THR A 207 6.06 5.81 -0.35
C THR A 207 5.91 6.82 -1.49
N ASP A 208 6.94 7.63 -1.81
CA ASP A 208 6.91 8.48 -3.00
C ASP A 208 6.66 7.62 -4.26
N MET A 209 5.53 7.89 -4.92
CA MET A 209 5.12 7.15 -6.12
C MET A 209 6.12 7.24 -7.28
N SER A 210 7.05 8.21 -7.25
CA SER A 210 8.15 8.28 -8.22
C SER A 210 9.09 7.07 -8.12
N PHE A 211 9.17 6.41 -6.95
CA PHE A 211 9.95 5.20 -6.71
C PHE A 211 9.17 3.90 -6.88
N HIS A 212 7.93 3.93 -7.39
CA HIS A 212 7.09 2.74 -7.55
C HIS A 212 7.80 1.59 -8.27
N TYR A 213 8.47 1.88 -9.39
CA TYR A 213 9.21 0.86 -10.14
C TYR A 213 10.50 0.40 -9.41
N ASP A 214 11.10 1.25 -8.59
CA ASP A 214 12.23 0.85 -7.75
C ASP A 214 11.76 -0.09 -6.63
N MET A 215 10.55 0.12 -6.08
CA MET A 215 9.94 -0.81 -5.13
C MET A 215 9.59 -2.15 -5.80
N LEU A 216 9.07 -2.14 -7.03
CA LEU A 216 8.84 -3.36 -7.80
C LEU A 216 10.16 -4.11 -8.07
N ASN A 217 11.24 -3.41 -8.44
CA ASN A 217 12.57 -3.99 -8.57
C ASN A 217 13.08 -4.54 -7.23
N GLY A 218 12.81 -3.86 -6.11
CA GLY A 218 13.12 -4.32 -4.76
C GLY A 218 12.46 -5.66 -4.44
N LEU A 219 11.19 -5.84 -4.80
CA LEU A 219 10.48 -7.13 -4.67
C LEU A 219 11.15 -8.21 -5.52
N ASN A 220 11.45 -7.93 -6.79
CA ASN A 220 12.09 -8.89 -7.67
C ASN A 220 13.48 -9.31 -7.15
N ASN A 221 14.28 -8.37 -6.63
CA ASN A 221 15.57 -8.65 -6.01
C ASN A 221 15.42 -9.54 -4.75
N LEU A 222 14.39 -9.33 -3.94
CA LEU A 222 14.10 -10.18 -2.79
C LEU A 222 13.70 -11.59 -3.24
N ILE A 223 12.86 -11.72 -4.27
CA ILE A 223 12.46 -12.99 -4.85
C ILE A 223 13.69 -13.76 -5.37
N GLU A 224 14.56 -13.09 -6.14
CA GLU A 224 15.80 -13.71 -6.66
C GLU A 224 16.75 -14.15 -5.54
N ALA A 225 16.96 -13.30 -4.52
CA ALA A 225 17.86 -13.59 -3.41
C ALA A 225 17.37 -14.74 -2.52
N THR A 226 16.06 -14.97 -2.47
CA THR A 226 15.44 -16.00 -1.62
C THR A 226 15.00 -17.25 -2.41
N SER A 227 15.13 -17.23 -3.73
CA SER A 227 14.87 -18.40 -4.57
C SER A 227 15.98 -19.46 -4.40
N PRO A 228 15.64 -20.75 -4.20
CA PRO A 228 16.65 -21.79 -4.10
C PRO A 228 17.45 -21.88 -5.41
N PRO A 229 18.80 -22.09 -5.36
CA PRO A 229 19.60 -22.22 -6.56
C PRO A 229 19.05 -23.38 -7.42
N MET A 230 18.85 -23.10 -8.70
CA MET A 230 18.48 -24.16 -9.65
C MET A 230 19.54 -25.23 -9.61
N SER A 231 19.22 -26.39 -9.08
CA SER A 231 20.11 -27.55 -9.14
C SER A 231 20.27 -27.93 -10.60
N SER A 232 21.44 -27.62 -11.16
CA SER A 232 21.88 -28.19 -12.43
C SER A 232 22.00 -29.70 -12.21
N SER A 233 20.97 -30.46 -12.61
CA SER A 233 21.12 -31.91 -12.72
C SER A 233 22.05 -32.19 -13.89
N GLY A 234 23.34 -32.18 -13.60
CA GLY A 234 24.35 -32.76 -14.47
C GLY A 234 24.15 -34.26 -14.48
N SER A 235 23.56 -34.79 -15.52
CA SER A 235 23.71 -36.20 -15.83
C SER A 235 25.11 -36.40 -16.39
N GLU A 236 26.01 -36.86 -15.53
CA GLU A 236 27.23 -37.51 -16.01
C GLU A 236 26.82 -38.83 -16.66
N ALA A 237 27.02 -38.92 -17.94
CA ALA A 237 27.02 -40.18 -18.66
C ALA A 237 28.35 -40.22 -19.40
N ASP A 238 29.25 -41.10 -18.94
CA ASP A 238 30.45 -41.51 -19.59
C ASP A 238 30.15 -42.03 -20.99
N SER A 239 30.91 -41.59 -21.98
CA SER A 239 31.44 -42.44 -23.04
C SER A 239 32.48 -41.69 -23.89
N GLU A 240 33.66 -42.28 -23.95
CA GLU A 240 34.80 -41.94 -24.78
C GLU A 240 34.47 -42.09 -26.27
N SER A 241 34.93 -41.17 -27.11
CA SER A 241 35.68 -41.49 -28.33
C SER A 241 36.05 -40.24 -29.12
N GLU A 242 37.27 -40.21 -29.54
CA GLU A 242 38.00 -39.20 -30.28
C GLU A 242 37.39 -38.96 -31.68
N SER A 243 37.36 -37.70 -32.14
CA SER A 243 37.90 -37.32 -33.48
C SER A 243 37.86 -35.78 -33.63
N GLU A 244 39.00 -35.26 -34.01
CA GLU A 244 39.26 -33.87 -34.35
C GLU A 244 38.47 -33.43 -35.62
N SER A 245 37.88 -32.26 -35.52
CA SER A 245 37.77 -31.35 -36.68
C SER A 245 37.46 -29.94 -36.19
N GLU A 246 38.39 -29.06 -36.52
CA GLU A 246 38.30 -27.62 -36.35
C GLU A 246 37.09 -27.07 -37.12
N ASN A 247 36.20 -26.35 -36.44
CA ASN A 247 35.34 -25.35 -37.06
C ASN A 247 35.06 -24.22 -36.07
N GLU A 248 35.46 -23.05 -36.47
CA GLU A 248 35.17 -21.76 -35.87
C GLU A 248 33.72 -21.62 -35.52
N VAL A 249 33.38 -21.51 -34.24
CA VAL A 249 32.03 -21.17 -33.74
C VAL A 249 32.10 -19.80 -33.15
N GLN A 250 31.51 -18.84 -33.84
CA GLN A 250 31.18 -17.51 -33.30
C GLN A 250 30.30 -17.64 -32.07
N PRO A 251 30.47 -16.77 -31.03
CA PRO A 251 29.66 -16.83 -29.83
C PRO A 251 28.20 -16.43 -30.11
N ARG A 252 27.29 -17.32 -29.77
CA ARG A 252 25.87 -17.06 -29.77
C ARG A 252 25.54 -16.03 -28.67
N LYS A 253 24.96 -14.92 -29.07
CA LYS A 253 24.38 -13.91 -28.17
C LYS A 253 23.35 -14.56 -27.26
N PRO A 254 23.34 -14.24 -25.95
CA PRO A 254 22.24 -14.66 -25.08
C PRO A 254 20.93 -13.98 -25.50
N ALA A 255 19.84 -14.70 -25.32
CA ALA A 255 18.50 -14.29 -25.65
C ALA A 255 18.11 -12.97 -24.96
N LEU A 256 17.32 -12.21 -25.67
CA LEU A 256 16.82 -10.89 -25.33
C LEU A 256 16.37 -10.79 -23.85
N ALA A 257 17.11 -10.02 -23.09
CA ALA A 257 16.54 -9.31 -21.98
C ALA A 257 15.51 -8.32 -22.56
N LEU A 258 14.26 -8.47 -22.19
CA LEU A 258 13.25 -7.44 -22.36
C LEU A 258 13.66 -6.26 -21.46
N THR A 259 14.49 -5.38 -22.00
CA THR A 259 14.62 -4.04 -21.45
C THR A 259 13.28 -3.36 -21.70
N ALA A 260 12.41 -3.42 -20.70
CA ALA A 260 11.28 -2.53 -20.61
C ALA A 260 11.84 -1.11 -20.68
N ALA A 261 11.63 -0.45 -21.83
CA ALA A 261 11.92 0.96 -21.96
C ALA A 261 11.12 1.70 -20.89
N ARG A 262 11.82 2.29 -19.93
CA ARG A 262 11.24 3.24 -18.98
C ARG A 262 10.42 4.25 -19.77
N PRO A 263 9.13 4.44 -19.52
CA PRO A 263 8.50 5.69 -19.83
C PRO A 263 9.03 6.66 -18.77
N SER A 264 10.17 7.29 -19.07
CA SER A 264 10.61 8.45 -18.32
C SER A 264 9.52 9.51 -18.50
N LEU A 265 8.78 9.79 -17.44
CA LEU A 265 8.02 11.03 -17.30
C LEU A 265 9.04 12.17 -17.20
N GLN A 266 9.73 12.44 -18.30
CA GLN A 266 10.51 13.65 -18.44
C GLN A 266 9.56 14.77 -18.81
N PHE A 267 9.22 15.58 -17.84
CA PHE A 267 8.69 16.91 -18.03
C PHE A 267 9.85 17.85 -18.41
N THR A 268 10.18 17.92 -19.69
CA THR A 268 11.00 19.05 -20.21
C THR A 268 10.03 20.10 -20.70
N GLY A 269 10.05 21.23 -20.03
CA GLY A 269 9.43 22.46 -20.54
C GLY A 269 10.18 23.03 -21.72
N ALA A 270 9.43 23.65 -22.59
CA ALA A 270 9.72 24.69 -23.57
C ALA A 270 10.50 24.33 -24.85
N ASP A 271 9.82 24.69 -25.96
CA ASP A 271 10.34 24.99 -27.28
C ASP A 271 10.84 23.87 -28.19
N GLU A 272 9.90 23.14 -28.85
CA GLU A 272 10.09 22.74 -30.25
C GLU A 272 8.75 22.58 -30.97
N LYS A 273 8.71 23.13 -32.21
CA LYS A 273 7.58 23.13 -33.13
C LYS A 273 7.12 21.72 -33.52
N PRO A 274 5.82 21.52 -33.81
CA PRO A 274 5.27 20.20 -34.09
C PRO A 274 5.78 19.61 -35.41
N ARG A 275 6.47 18.47 -35.35
CA ARG A 275 6.73 17.61 -36.50
C ARG A 275 5.51 16.73 -36.75
N GLN A 276 4.94 16.87 -37.96
CA GLN A 276 3.85 16.07 -38.45
C GLN A 276 4.26 14.59 -38.55
N PHE A 277 3.66 13.73 -37.74
CA PHE A 277 3.69 12.29 -37.96
C PHE A 277 2.55 11.91 -38.92
N LYS A 278 2.94 11.37 -40.08
CA LYS A 278 2.01 10.77 -41.06
C LYS A 278 1.46 9.46 -40.47
N THR A 279 0.21 9.44 -40.08
CA THR A 279 -0.56 8.24 -39.77
C THR A 279 -0.89 7.52 -41.07
N LYS A 280 -0.43 6.29 -41.25
CA LYS A 280 -0.92 5.36 -42.25
C LYS A 280 -2.26 4.81 -41.76
N THR A 281 -3.33 5.30 -42.36
CA THR A 281 -4.67 4.75 -42.24
C THR A 281 -4.72 3.45 -43.06
N VAL A 282 -4.96 2.32 -42.41
CA VAL A 282 -5.37 1.07 -43.07
C VAL A 282 -6.89 1.07 -43.05
N SER A 283 -7.46 1.29 -44.22
CA SER A 283 -8.89 1.14 -44.52
C SER A 283 -9.24 -0.34 -44.56
N MET A 284 -10.18 -0.79 -43.75
CA MET A 284 -10.91 -2.04 -43.98
C MET A 284 -12.37 -1.71 -44.25
N ALA A 285 -12.78 -2.07 -45.44
CA ALA A 285 -14.12 -1.88 -45.99
C ALA A 285 -15.11 -2.88 -45.36
N SER A 286 -16.30 -2.37 -45.06
CA SER A 286 -17.51 -3.19 -44.83
C SER A 286 -18.06 -3.77 -46.12
N PRO A 287 -18.80 -4.90 -46.03
CA PRO A 287 -20.06 -4.91 -46.75
C PRO A 287 -21.28 -5.24 -45.87
N LEU A 288 -22.31 -4.46 -46.10
CA LEU A 288 -23.69 -4.73 -45.71
C LEU A 288 -24.18 -6.02 -46.41
N SER A 289 -24.96 -6.82 -45.67
CA SER A 289 -26.15 -7.45 -46.26
C SER A 289 -27.14 -7.82 -45.14
N THR A 290 -28.33 -7.34 -45.35
CA THR A 290 -29.59 -7.59 -44.67
C THR A 290 -30.11 -9.00 -44.93
N SER A 291 -30.61 -9.72 -43.92
CA SER A 291 -31.72 -10.65 -44.08
C SER A 291 -32.49 -10.83 -42.78
N THR A 292 -33.75 -10.51 -42.88
CA THR A 292 -34.85 -10.72 -41.93
C THR A 292 -35.29 -12.20 -41.96
N GLY A 293 -35.58 -12.76 -40.75
CA GLY A 293 -36.28 -14.03 -40.58
C GLY A 293 -36.62 -14.28 -39.10
N PRO A 294 -37.77 -14.90 -38.81
CA PRO A 294 -38.50 -14.65 -37.58
C PRO A 294 -38.20 -15.62 -36.44
N LEU A 295 -38.54 -15.16 -35.23
CA LEU A 295 -38.51 -15.85 -33.91
C LEU A 295 -39.43 -17.08 -33.90
N PRO A 296 -39.09 -18.13 -33.13
CA PRO A 296 -40.07 -19.05 -32.57
C PRO A 296 -40.20 -18.88 -31.02
N PRO A 297 -41.33 -19.38 -30.44
CA PRO A 297 -41.84 -18.93 -29.20
C PRO A 297 -41.38 -19.72 -27.97
N SER A 298 -41.58 -19.11 -26.80
CA SER A 298 -41.38 -19.65 -25.45
C SER A 298 -42.32 -20.82 -25.15
N PRO A 299 -41.91 -21.76 -24.30
CA PRO A 299 -42.86 -22.60 -23.57
C PRO A 299 -43.04 -22.20 -22.13
N THR A 300 -44.30 -22.28 -21.74
CA THR A 300 -44.99 -22.05 -20.52
C THR A 300 -44.58 -22.96 -19.36
N GLU A 301 -44.81 -22.42 -18.16
CA GLU A 301 -44.79 -23.06 -16.83
C GLU A 301 -45.65 -24.35 -16.75
N GLU A 302 -45.17 -25.32 -15.97
CA GLU A 302 -46.05 -26.23 -15.20
C GLU A 302 -45.45 -26.49 -13.82
N GLN A 303 -46.25 -26.17 -12.83
CA GLN A 303 -46.14 -26.54 -11.43
C GLN A 303 -46.44 -28.02 -11.24
N GLN A 304 -45.72 -28.72 -10.37
CA GLN A 304 -46.36 -29.74 -9.52
C GLN A 304 -45.59 -30.00 -8.21
N ASN A 305 -46.43 -29.99 -7.16
CA ASN A 305 -46.18 -30.31 -5.77
C ASN A 305 -45.79 -31.77 -5.54
N GLY A 306 -45.04 -32.01 -4.46
CA GLY A 306 -44.86 -33.37 -3.91
C GLY A 306 -44.07 -33.40 -2.61
N SER A 307 -44.78 -33.42 -1.48
CA SER A 307 -44.33 -33.61 -0.12
C SER A 307 -43.80 -35.01 0.18
N GLY A 308 -42.84 -35.13 1.11
CA GLY A 308 -42.50 -36.46 1.67
C GLY A 308 -41.32 -36.48 2.63
N HIS A 309 -41.64 -36.52 3.85
CA HIS A 309 -41.04 -36.83 5.12
C HIS A 309 -39.87 -37.81 5.26
N ARG A 310 -38.96 -37.46 6.16
CA ARG A 310 -38.41 -38.22 7.34
C ARG A 310 -37.33 -39.32 7.17
N LYS A 311 -36.27 -39.13 7.88
CA LYS A 311 -35.66 -39.83 9.06
C LYS A 311 -34.17 -40.21 8.91
N ARG A 312 -33.45 -39.69 9.90
CA ARG A 312 -32.34 -40.24 10.71
C ARG A 312 -31.81 -41.65 10.37
N SER A 313 -30.50 -41.76 10.32
CA SER A 313 -29.74 -42.54 11.34
C SER A 313 -28.22 -42.46 11.08
N SER A 314 -27.53 -42.48 12.19
CA SER A 314 -26.09 -42.59 12.43
C SER A 314 -25.51 -43.94 11.97
N SER A 315 -24.25 -43.93 11.54
CA SER A 315 -23.25 -44.84 12.15
C SER A 315 -21.86 -44.70 11.55
N CYS A 316 -20.88 -44.92 12.42
CA CYS A 316 -19.45 -44.99 12.23
C CYS A 316 -19.00 -46.07 11.23
N GLY A 317 -17.82 -45.86 10.61
CA GLY A 317 -17.10 -46.92 9.94
C GLY A 317 -15.77 -46.44 9.35
N SER A 318 -14.71 -46.75 10.07
CA SER A 318 -13.31 -46.67 9.64
C SER A 318 -12.99 -47.71 8.58
N SER A 319 -12.20 -47.36 7.56
CA SER A 319 -11.05 -48.17 7.09
C SER A 319 -10.42 -47.66 5.80
N SER A 320 -9.18 -47.36 5.88
CA SER A 320 -7.98 -47.66 5.07
C SER A 320 -8.07 -47.82 3.55
N SER A 321 -7.15 -47.11 2.94
CA SER A 321 -6.18 -47.51 1.90
C SER A 321 -6.51 -47.24 0.43
N SER A 322 -5.46 -46.73 -0.15
CA SER A 322 -4.93 -46.91 -1.51
C SER A 322 -5.13 -45.74 -2.48
N GLY A 323 -3.97 -45.30 -2.90
CA GLY A 323 -3.58 -44.28 -3.78
C GLY A 323 -4.26 -44.24 -5.17
N SER A 324 -4.30 -43.04 -5.63
CA SER A 324 -4.22 -42.73 -7.07
C SER A 324 -3.69 -41.32 -7.25
N SER A 325 -2.67 -41.27 -8.03
CA SER A 325 -2.02 -40.11 -8.61
C SER A 325 -2.99 -39.08 -9.12
N SER A 326 -2.95 -37.88 -8.56
CA SER A 326 -3.50 -36.66 -9.14
C SER A 326 -2.36 -35.78 -9.62
N SER A 327 -2.40 -35.60 -10.92
CA SER A 327 -1.72 -34.63 -11.75
C SER A 327 -1.52 -33.26 -11.10
N GLY A 328 -0.27 -32.77 -11.24
CA GLY A 328 0.26 -31.48 -10.97
C GLY A 328 -0.65 -30.26 -10.96
N SER A 329 -0.94 -29.78 -9.78
CA SER A 329 -0.99 -28.34 -9.54
C SER A 329 0.46 -27.92 -9.32
N SER A 330 0.96 -27.06 -10.21
CA SER A 330 2.20 -26.33 -9.98
C SER A 330 1.98 -25.50 -8.71
N SER A 331 2.46 -26.02 -7.57
CA SER A 331 2.53 -25.22 -6.35
C SER A 331 3.41 -24.02 -6.67
N LEU A 332 2.83 -22.84 -6.63
CA LEU A 332 3.58 -21.59 -6.54
C LEU A 332 4.62 -21.81 -5.43
N ARG A 333 5.89 -21.85 -5.80
CA ARG A 333 6.98 -22.00 -4.84
C ARG A 333 7.00 -20.73 -4.03
N ARG A 334 6.84 -20.85 -2.71
CA ARG A 334 7.02 -19.74 -1.80
C ARG A 334 8.48 -19.29 -1.88
N SER A 335 8.73 -18.08 -2.34
CA SER A 335 10.08 -17.55 -2.47
C SER A 335 10.80 -17.50 -1.11
N LEU A 336 10.07 -17.16 -0.05
CA LEU A 336 10.60 -17.08 1.32
C LEU A 336 10.39 -18.37 2.16
N ASP A 337 9.92 -19.48 1.58
CA ASP A 337 9.73 -20.72 2.34
C ASP A 337 11.06 -21.20 2.94
N GLY A 338 11.09 -21.34 4.26
CA GLY A 338 12.28 -21.74 5.02
C GLY A 338 13.19 -20.58 5.43
N TYR A 339 12.91 -19.36 5.02
CA TYR A 339 13.62 -18.16 5.47
C TYR A 339 12.98 -17.57 6.73
N THR A 340 13.81 -16.95 7.56
CA THR A 340 13.40 -16.19 8.76
C THR A 340 14.12 -14.86 8.78
N ALA A 341 13.82 -14.00 9.78
CA ALA A 341 14.52 -12.73 9.96
C ALA A 341 16.05 -12.87 10.07
N HIS A 342 16.53 -14.04 10.56
CA HIS A 342 17.96 -14.32 10.68
C HIS A 342 18.64 -14.65 9.35
N ASP A 343 17.87 -15.00 8.33
CA ASP A 343 18.43 -15.39 7.02
C ASP A 343 18.50 -14.18 6.06
N LEU A 344 17.81 -13.08 6.39
CA LEU A 344 17.81 -11.85 5.60
C LEU A 344 18.84 -10.86 6.15
N THR A 345 19.58 -10.21 5.26
CA THR A 345 20.48 -9.11 5.65
C THR A 345 19.68 -7.91 6.17
N PRO A 346 20.30 -6.97 6.93
CA PRO A 346 19.63 -5.74 7.35
C PRO A 346 19.03 -4.94 6.18
N GLU A 347 19.74 -4.89 5.04
CA GLU A 347 19.29 -4.20 3.84
C GLU A 347 18.08 -4.90 3.21
N GLN A 348 18.07 -6.22 3.18
CA GLN A 348 16.94 -7.02 2.68
C GLN A 348 15.71 -6.85 3.56
N ARG A 349 15.86 -6.84 4.89
CA ARG A 349 14.75 -6.58 5.82
C ARG A 349 14.23 -5.15 5.67
N GLN A 350 15.11 -4.16 5.51
CA GLN A 350 14.69 -2.78 5.21
C GLN A 350 13.96 -2.70 3.87
N SER A 351 14.47 -3.36 2.83
CA SER A 351 13.80 -3.43 1.51
C SER A 351 12.41 -4.06 1.64
N LEU A 352 12.28 -5.14 2.41
CA LEU A 352 10.99 -5.77 2.68
C LEU A 352 10.04 -4.80 3.41
N CYS A 353 10.52 -4.07 4.43
CA CYS A 353 9.72 -3.04 5.11
C CYS A 353 9.23 -1.96 4.14
N ASN A 354 10.11 -1.47 3.25
CA ASN A 354 9.77 -0.47 2.25
C ASN A 354 8.69 -1.01 1.29
N CYS A 355 8.85 -2.24 0.80
CA CYS A 355 7.89 -2.89 -0.08
C CYS A 355 6.53 -3.14 0.62
N LEU A 356 6.54 -3.57 1.88
CA LEU A 356 5.31 -3.78 2.66
C LEU A 356 4.56 -2.45 2.86
N LEU A 357 5.25 -1.37 3.20
CA LEU A 357 4.61 -0.06 3.38
C LEU A 357 4.05 0.46 2.06
N HIS A 358 4.81 0.37 0.98
CA HIS A 358 4.33 0.76 -0.36
C HIS A 358 3.10 -0.08 -0.79
N ALA A 359 3.13 -1.41 -0.56
CA ALA A 359 1.97 -2.28 -0.82
C ALA A 359 0.74 -1.86 0.00
N ALA A 360 0.92 -1.53 1.28
CA ALA A 360 -0.16 -1.11 2.17
C ALA A 360 -0.76 0.24 1.74
N ASP A 361 0.07 1.17 1.31
CA ASP A 361 -0.32 2.51 0.84
C ASP A 361 -1.19 2.44 -0.43
N VAL A 362 -0.79 1.63 -1.41
CA VAL A 362 -1.56 1.43 -2.66
C VAL A 362 -2.65 0.36 -2.55
N SER A 363 -2.89 -0.21 -1.37
CA SER A 363 -3.79 -1.36 -1.13
C SER A 363 -5.28 -1.06 -1.33
N ASN A 364 -5.67 0.19 -1.45
CA ASN A 364 -7.08 0.59 -1.60
C ASN A 364 -7.78 -0.13 -2.77
N ALA A 365 -7.04 -0.40 -3.86
CA ALA A 365 -7.56 -1.07 -5.04
C ALA A 365 -7.80 -2.58 -4.83
N VAL A 366 -7.17 -3.19 -3.84
CA VAL A 366 -7.27 -4.63 -3.51
C VAL A 366 -8.16 -4.91 -2.30
N LYS A 367 -8.86 -3.91 -1.77
CA LYS A 367 -9.90 -4.04 -0.73
C LYS A 367 -11.27 -4.36 -1.33
N PRO A 368 -12.23 -4.91 -0.55
CA PRO A 368 -13.58 -5.14 -1.03
C PRO A 368 -14.20 -3.92 -1.70
N TRP A 369 -15.00 -4.13 -2.74
CA TRP A 369 -15.52 -3.08 -3.62
C TRP A 369 -16.05 -1.83 -2.91
N THR A 370 -16.84 -1.98 -1.86
CA THR A 370 -17.42 -0.84 -1.13
C THR A 370 -16.37 0.05 -0.49
N ILE A 371 -15.27 -0.54 0.00
CA ILE A 371 -14.14 0.16 0.60
C ILE A 371 -13.26 0.75 -0.50
N CYS A 372 -12.91 -0.04 -1.51
CA CYS A 372 -12.16 0.38 -2.69
C CYS A 372 -12.82 1.60 -3.37
N LYS A 373 -14.12 1.51 -3.64
CA LYS A 373 -14.89 2.60 -4.27
C LYS A 373 -14.85 3.87 -3.43
N ARG A 374 -15.01 3.76 -2.11
CA ARG A 374 -14.99 4.92 -1.21
C ARG A 374 -13.61 5.58 -1.16
N TRP A 375 -12.51 4.81 -1.13
CA TRP A 375 -11.17 5.36 -1.22
C TRP A 375 -10.93 6.06 -2.56
N SER A 376 -11.38 5.45 -3.65
CA SER A 376 -11.32 6.08 -4.98
C SER A 376 -12.13 7.37 -5.03
N ASP A 377 -13.31 7.42 -4.40
CA ASP A 377 -14.11 8.66 -4.30
C ASP A 377 -13.32 9.80 -3.66
N LEU A 378 -12.61 9.51 -2.58
CA LEU A 378 -11.86 10.50 -1.83
C LEU A 378 -10.60 10.96 -2.57
N VAL A 379 -9.84 10.04 -3.17
CA VAL A 379 -8.62 10.41 -3.90
C VAL A 379 -8.93 11.21 -5.15
N VAL A 380 -9.97 10.84 -5.90
CA VAL A 380 -10.37 11.56 -7.10
C VAL A 380 -10.91 12.97 -6.77
N GLN A 381 -11.64 13.12 -5.65
CA GLN A 381 -12.03 14.45 -5.16
C GLN A 381 -10.81 15.32 -4.86
N GLU A 382 -9.80 14.76 -4.20
CA GLU A 382 -8.56 15.47 -3.90
C GLU A 382 -7.80 15.85 -5.17
N PHE A 383 -7.72 14.93 -6.14
CA PHE A 383 -7.10 15.17 -7.44
C PHE A 383 -7.80 16.31 -8.22
N PHE A 384 -9.11 16.24 -8.34
CA PHE A 384 -9.85 17.27 -9.07
C PHE A 384 -9.83 18.64 -8.38
N ARG A 385 -9.81 18.65 -7.01
CA ARG A 385 -9.59 19.89 -6.27
C ARG A 385 -8.24 20.50 -6.58
N GLN A 386 -7.17 19.70 -6.65
CA GLN A 386 -5.85 20.18 -7.05
C GLN A 386 -5.87 20.75 -8.47
N GLY A 387 -6.45 20.01 -9.44
CA GLY A 387 -6.56 20.50 -10.83
C GLY A 387 -7.29 21.83 -10.96
N ASP A 388 -8.36 22.05 -10.18
CA ASP A 388 -9.07 23.32 -10.14
C ASP A 388 -8.21 24.45 -9.56
N ILE A 389 -7.43 24.16 -8.53
CA ILE A 389 -6.47 25.13 -7.95
C ILE A 389 -5.38 25.49 -8.98
N GLU A 390 -4.82 24.49 -9.66
CA GLU A 390 -3.81 24.67 -10.71
C GLU A 390 -4.34 25.55 -11.85
N LYS A 391 -5.56 25.30 -12.34
CA LYS A 391 -6.24 26.14 -13.34
C LYS A 391 -6.40 27.58 -12.85
N THR A 392 -6.85 27.75 -11.61
CA THR A 392 -7.07 29.09 -11.02
C THR A 392 -5.76 29.87 -10.88
N GLN A 393 -4.67 29.20 -10.60
CA GLN A 393 -3.34 29.79 -10.45
C GLN A 393 -2.56 29.89 -11.78
N ASN A 394 -3.15 29.50 -12.92
CA ASN A 394 -2.49 29.41 -14.21
C ASN A 394 -1.22 28.52 -14.18
N LEU A 395 -1.24 27.46 -13.39
CA LEU A 395 -0.23 26.41 -13.38
C LEU A 395 -0.59 25.33 -14.41
N PRO A 396 0.40 24.55 -14.89
CA PRO A 396 0.11 23.32 -15.64
C PRO A 396 -0.72 22.36 -14.77
N VAL A 397 -1.83 21.87 -15.33
CA VAL A 397 -2.65 20.89 -14.60
C VAL A 397 -1.93 19.56 -14.54
N SER A 398 -1.80 19.02 -13.33
CA SER A 398 -1.15 17.73 -13.09
C SER A 398 -1.90 16.57 -13.79
N PRO A 399 -1.20 15.49 -14.21
CA PRO A 399 -1.84 14.34 -14.87
C PRO A 399 -2.97 13.76 -14.03
N ASN A 400 -4.07 13.39 -14.68
CA ASN A 400 -5.29 12.83 -14.08
C ASN A 400 -6.08 13.77 -13.16
N MET A 401 -5.70 15.07 -13.07
CA MET A 401 -6.34 16.01 -12.15
C MET A 401 -7.30 16.98 -12.84
N ASP A 402 -7.42 16.90 -14.16
CA ASP A 402 -8.39 17.68 -14.91
C ASP A 402 -9.73 16.95 -15.02
N ARG A 403 -10.74 17.42 -14.24
CA ARG A 403 -12.09 16.83 -14.25
C ARG A 403 -12.83 17.00 -15.58
N ASP A 404 -12.38 17.93 -16.46
CA ASP A 404 -12.95 18.11 -17.79
C ASP A 404 -12.40 17.07 -18.81
N GLN A 405 -11.29 16.42 -18.49
CA GLN A 405 -10.61 15.45 -19.35
C GLN A 405 -10.64 14.02 -18.82
N HIS A 406 -10.75 13.82 -17.51
CA HIS A 406 -10.66 12.54 -16.84
C HIS A 406 -11.89 12.27 -15.98
N ASN A 407 -12.22 11.00 -15.81
CA ASN A 407 -13.26 10.56 -14.89
C ASN A 407 -12.73 9.45 -13.96
N GLN A 408 -13.42 9.24 -12.86
CA GLN A 408 -13.01 8.29 -11.84
C GLN A 408 -12.76 6.86 -12.35
N PRO A 409 -13.66 6.22 -13.14
CA PRO A 409 -13.40 4.87 -13.63
C PRO A 409 -12.12 4.77 -14.50
N GLN A 410 -11.82 5.77 -15.33
CA GLN A 410 -10.58 5.81 -16.11
C GLN A 410 -9.34 5.88 -15.21
N ILE A 411 -9.36 6.77 -14.22
CA ILE A 411 -8.26 6.92 -13.26
C ILE A 411 -8.05 5.62 -12.49
N SER A 412 -9.14 5.02 -11.98
CA SER A 412 -9.09 3.80 -11.19
C SER A 412 -8.64 2.58 -12.00
N LEU A 413 -9.09 2.44 -13.25
CA LEU A 413 -8.63 1.39 -14.16
C LEU A 413 -7.14 1.55 -14.49
N GLY A 414 -6.71 2.77 -14.84
CA GLY A 414 -5.29 3.04 -15.11
C GLY A 414 -4.41 2.73 -13.91
N PHE A 415 -4.83 3.13 -12.71
CA PHE A 415 -4.12 2.81 -11.47
C PHE A 415 -4.07 1.30 -11.21
N SER A 416 -5.20 0.60 -11.37
CA SER A 416 -5.27 -0.86 -11.20
C SER A 416 -4.37 -1.60 -12.20
N ASP A 417 -4.42 -1.24 -13.49
CA ASP A 417 -3.76 -1.98 -14.56
C ASP A 417 -2.23 -1.71 -14.63
N PHE A 418 -1.79 -0.49 -14.34
CA PHE A 418 -0.40 -0.08 -14.54
C PHE A 418 0.42 0.04 -13.27
N VAL A 419 -0.22 0.20 -12.11
CA VAL A 419 0.46 0.34 -10.82
C VAL A 419 0.19 -0.88 -9.94
N VAL A 420 -1.07 -1.14 -9.61
CA VAL A 420 -1.42 -2.12 -8.58
C VAL A 420 -1.18 -3.54 -9.04
N GLN A 421 -1.66 -3.92 -10.23
CA GLN A 421 -1.57 -5.30 -10.70
C GLN A 421 -0.13 -5.80 -10.81
N PRO A 422 0.81 -5.11 -11.51
CA PRO A 422 2.18 -5.61 -11.62
C PRO A 422 2.88 -5.72 -10.25
N TYR A 423 2.58 -4.79 -9.34
CA TYR A 423 3.17 -4.78 -8.02
C TYR A 423 2.68 -5.95 -7.17
N PHE A 424 1.37 -6.17 -7.12
CA PHE A 424 0.80 -7.26 -6.31
C PHE A 424 1.03 -8.65 -6.93
N GLU A 425 1.23 -8.77 -8.23
CA GLU A 425 1.69 -10.03 -8.85
C GLU A 425 3.07 -10.43 -8.31
N ALA A 426 4.04 -9.51 -8.29
CA ALA A 426 5.36 -9.75 -7.68
C ALA A 426 5.25 -9.93 -6.15
N PHE A 427 4.39 -9.15 -5.49
CA PHE A 427 4.17 -9.25 -4.05
C PHE A 427 3.65 -10.64 -3.63
N VAL A 428 2.73 -11.22 -4.40
CA VAL A 428 2.19 -12.58 -4.16
C VAL A 428 3.24 -13.66 -4.46
N GLU A 429 4.17 -13.43 -5.38
CA GLU A 429 5.27 -14.34 -5.61
C GLU A 429 6.19 -14.41 -4.38
N LEU A 430 6.45 -13.25 -3.74
CA LEU A 430 7.22 -13.18 -2.50
C LEU A 430 6.44 -13.73 -1.30
N LEU A 431 5.16 -13.35 -1.15
CA LEU A 431 4.26 -13.71 -0.04
C LEU A 431 2.97 -14.36 -0.57
N PRO A 432 2.95 -15.66 -0.85
CA PRO A 432 1.81 -16.35 -1.49
C PRO A 432 0.50 -16.28 -0.70
N ASP A 433 0.54 -16.12 0.62
CA ASP A 433 -0.64 -15.92 1.46
C ASP A 433 -1.38 -14.59 1.15
N ALA A 434 -0.73 -13.68 0.37
CA ALA A 434 -1.34 -12.47 -0.16
C ALA A 434 -2.18 -12.69 -1.44
N SER A 435 -2.25 -13.92 -1.96
CA SER A 435 -2.99 -14.22 -3.22
C SER A 435 -4.45 -13.75 -3.27
N PRO A 436 -5.23 -13.65 -2.16
CA PRO A 436 -6.56 -13.07 -2.18
C PRO A 436 -6.62 -11.62 -2.66
N LEU A 437 -5.53 -10.86 -2.54
CA LEU A 437 -5.45 -9.48 -3.02
C LEU A 437 -5.65 -9.37 -4.53
N ILE A 438 -5.04 -10.28 -5.29
CA ILE A 438 -5.18 -10.33 -6.77
C ILE A 438 -6.62 -10.67 -7.16
N THR A 439 -7.26 -11.61 -6.46
CA THR A 439 -8.67 -11.96 -6.73
C THR A 439 -9.57 -10.74 -6.54
N THR A 440 -9.39 -10.03 -5.43
CA THR A 440 -10.18 -8.81 -5.14
C THR A 440 -9.91 -7.70 -6.16
N LEU A 441 -8.65 -7.54 -6.62
CA LEU A 441 -8.30 -6.59 -7.67
C LEU A 441 -9.04 -6.87 -8.98
N VAL A 442 -9.07 -8.14 -9.40
CA VAL A 442 -9.77 -8.56 -10.61
C VAL A 442 -11.27 -8.29 -10.50
N ASP A 443 -11.89 -8.60 -9.36
CA ASP A 443 -13.30 -8.33 -9.11
C ASP A 443 -13.60 -6.81 -9.14
N ASN A 444 -12.79 -6.00 -8.48
CA ASN A 444 -12.92 -4.54 -8.49
C ASN A 444 -12.77 -3.96 -9.90
N ARG A 445 -11.85 -4.52 -10.71
CA ARG A 445 -11.66 -4.10 -12.09
C ARG A 445 -12.93 -4.30 -12.93
N VAL A 446 -13.68 -5.40 -12.73
CA VAL A 446 -14.97 -5.63 -13.39
C VAL A 446 -15.95 -4.51 -13.05
N HIS A 447 -16.08 -4.14 -11.78
CA HIS A 447 -16.96 -3.04 -11.35
C HIS A 447 -16.56 -1.71 -11.97
N TRP A 448 -15.26 -1.40 -12.07
CA TRP A 448 -14.79 -0.17 -12.73
C TRP A 448 -15.13 -0.13 -14.21
N VAL A 449 -14.99 -1.25 -14.93
CA VAL A 449 -15.38 -1.36 -16.35
C VAL A 449 -16.88 -1.15 -16.53
N GLU A 450 -17.71 -1.69 -15.63
CA GLU A 450 -19.16 -1.50 -15.68
C GLU A 450 -19.54 -0.02 -15.46
N LEU A 451 -18.94 0.64 -14.46
CA LEU A 451 -19.13 2.06 -14.22
C LEU A 451 -18.68 2.92 -15.39
N GLN A 452 -17.54 2.60 -16.01
CA GLN A 452 -17.05 3.33 -17.19
C GLN A 452 -18.02 3.24 -18.36
N LYS A 453 -18.58 2.06 -18.61
CA LYS A 453 -19.61 1.86 -19.66
C LYS A 453 -20.90 2.63 -19.35
N SER A 454 -21.34 2.63 -18.09
CA SER A 454 -22.53 3.35 -17.66
C SER A 454 -22.35 4.86 -17.81
N ASN A 455 -21.20 5.40 -17.42
CA ASN A 455 -20.89 6.82 -17.57
C ASN A 455 -20.84 7.26 -19.02
N GLN A 456 -20.26 6.44 -19.92
CA GLN A 456 -20.25 6.71 -21.35
C GLN A 456 -21.67 6.70 -21.96
N GLN A 457 -22.54 5.82 -21.47
CA GLN A 457 -23.92 5.68 -22.00
C GLN A 457 -24.84 6.81 -21.51
N PHE A 458 -24.68 7.28 -20.27
CA PHE A 458 -25.61 8.21 -19.64
C PHE A 458 -25.04 9.61 -19.39
N GLY A 459 -23.76 9.83 -19.70
CA GLY A 459 -23.09 11.13 -19.51
C GLY A 459 -23.05 11.57 -18.03
N TYR A 460 -23.14 10.62 -17.09
CA TYR A 460 -23.17 10.89 -15.66
C TYR A 460 -21.75 10.83 -15.10
N ASP A 461 -21.27 11.97 -14.62
CA ASP A 461 -20.11 12.07 -13.75
C ASP A 461 -20.57 12.56 -12.38
N PRO A 462 -20.51 11.73 -11.33
CA PRO A 462 -20.96 12.14 -9.99
C PRO A 462 -20.16 13.32 -9.41
N TYR A 463 -18.96 13.60 -9.94
CA TYR A 463 -18.08 14.68 -9.47
C TYR A 463 -18.31 16.01 -10.18
N LEU A 464 -18.96 16.04 -11.35
CA LEU A 464 -19.38 17.28 -11.99
C LEU A 464 -20.57 17.92 -11.27
N ALA A 465 -21.29 17.14 -10.45
CA ALA A 465 -22.48 17.59 -9.72
C ALA A 465 -22.17 18.03 -8.27
N VAL A 466 -20.95 17.84 -7.76
CA VAL A 466 -20.57 18.24 -6.40
C VAL A 466 -19.96 19.63 -6.45
N ASP A 467 -20.54 20.57 -5.70
CA ASP A 467 -19.94 21.90 -5.49
C ASP A 467 -18.54 21.70 -4.84
N PRO A 468 -17.43 22.11 -5.49
CA PRO A 468 -16.09 21.93 -4.96
C PRO A 468 -15.85 22.65 -3.63
N LEU A 469 -16.80 23.44 -3.15
CA LEU A 469 -16.73 24.20 -1.90
C LEU A 469 -17.56 23.59 -0.76
N GLU A 470 -18.35 22.55 -0.98
CA GLU A 470 -18.96 21.80 0.10
C GLU A 470 -17.93 20.83 0.70
N GLU A 471 -17.23 21.30 1.72
CA GLU A 471 -16.45 20.42 2.59
C GLU A 471 -17.36 19.33 3.14
N PRO A 472 -16.97 18.04 3.05
CA PRO A 472 -17.69 17.00 3.76
C PRO A 472 -17.75 17.42 5.22
N SER A 473 -18.90 17.27 5.86
CA SER A 473 -19.12 17.54 7.29
C SER A 473 -18.39 16.50 8.16
N LEU A 474 -17.09 16.36 7.95
CA LEU A 474 -16.17 15.81 8.93
C LEU A 474 -16.18 16.81 10.06
N SER A 475 -16.71 16.41 11.20
CA SER A 475 -16.83 17.22 12.42
C SER A 475 -15.66 18.18 12.53
N ARG A 476 -15.92 19.49 12.41
CA ARG A 476 -14.90 20.54 12.48
C ARG A 476 -14.04 20.29 13.71
N ARG A 477 -12.87 19.73 13.51
CA ARG A 477 -11.86 19.72 14.57
C ARG A 477 -11.35 21.14 14.72
N PRO A 478 -11.24 21.68 15.93
CA PRO A 478 -10.61 22.97 16.12
C PRO A 478 -9.18 22.87 15.58
N SER A 479 -8.82 23.78 14.66
CA SER A 479 -7.47 23.93 14.16
C SER A 479 -6.49 23.94 15.33
N SER A 480 -5.64 22.92 15.40
CA SER A 480 -4.67 22.78 16.48
C SER A 480 -3.65 23.91 16.41
N PRO A 481 -3.35 24.58 17.52
CA PRO A 481 -2.36 25.67 17.59
C PRO A 481 -0.91 25.21 17.38
N LEU A 482 -0.67 23.90 17.17
CA LEU A 482 0.68 23.34 17.09
C LEU A 482 1.47 23.76 15.86
N LEU A 483 0.82 24.08 14.74
CA LEU A 483 1.52 24.55 13.53
C LEU A 483 1.76 26.06 13.50
N SER A 484 1.03 26.85 14.30
CA SER A 484 1.22 28.31 14.37
C SER A 484 2.41 28.77 15.23
N ASN A 485 3.04 27.88 15.98
CA ASN A 485 4.18 28.21 16.85
C ASN A 485 5.55 27.78 16.28
N LEU A 486 5.62 27.28 15.06
CA LEU A 486 6.86 27.10 14.34
C LEU A 486 7.25 28.42 13.63
N SER A 487 7.37 29.51 14.40
CA SER A 487 8.05 30.72 13.93
C SER A 487 9.52 30.39 13.67
N PRO A 488 10.10 30.91 12.55
CA PRO A 488 11.51 30.72 12.25
C PRO A 488 12.35 31.61 13.19
N GLY A 489 12.82 31.05 14.30
CA GLY A 489 13.68 31.84 15.17
C GLY A 489 13.96 31.27 16.55
N ARG A 490 14.59 30.12 16.66
CA ARG A 490 15.56 29.82 17.71
C ARG A 490 16.59 28.83 17.20
N ARG A 491 17.77 29.32 16.87
CA ARG A 491 18.97 28.49 16.74
C ARG A 491 19.21 27.82 18.07
N VAL A 492 18.96 26.52 18.15
CA VAL A 492 19.57 25.67 19.14
C VAL A 492 20.85 25.15 18.49
N SER A 493 21.97 25.64 18.98
CA SER A 493 23.28 25.13 18.66
C SER A 493 23.43 23.74 19.26
N GLY A 494 23.15 22.72 18.50
CA GLY A 494 23.45 21.34 18.77
C GLY A 494 23.97 20.73 17.49
N ASN A 495 25.28 20.43 17.44
CA ASN A 495 25.95 19.77 16.32
C ASN A 495 25.35 18.38 16.08
N GLY A 496 24.28 18.31 15.31
CA GLY A 496 23.77 17.11 14.69
C GLY A 496 23.77 17.34 13.18
N ARG A 497 24.85 17.00 12.51
CA ARG A 497 24.91 16.94 11.06
C ARG A 497 24.01 15.78 10.62
N TRP A 498 22.90 16.10 10.00
CA TRP A 498 22.16 15.17 9.15
C TRP A 498 22.94 15.08 7.83
N CYS A 499 23.78 14.07 7.68
CA CYS A 499 24.38 13.76 6.40
C CYS A 499 23.35 13.00 5.56
N PHE A 500 22.79 13.67 4.57
CA PHE A 500 22.26 12.99 3.39
C PHE A 500 23.46 12.74 2.48
N ASP A 501 24.11 11.61 2.61
CA ASP A 501 25.08 11.16 1.61
C ASP A 501 24.29 10.51 0.47
N THR A 502 24.24 11.24 -0.65
CA THR A 502 23.89 10.70 -1.96
C THR A 502 25.12 9.99 -2.49
N GLY A 503 25.16 8.66 -2.38
CA GLY A 503 26.07 7.78 -3.09
C GLY A 503 25.30 6.94 -4.11
#